data_f2e1729b2d0017ed6c6987e128a7bacc
#
_entry.id   f2e1729b2d0017ed6c6987e128a7bacc
#
_cell.length_a   1.000
_cell.length_b   1.000
_cell.length_c   1.000
_cell.angle_alpha   90.00
_cell.angle_beta   90.00
_cell.angle_gamma   90.00
#
_symmetry.space_group_name_H-M   'P 1'
#
loop_
_entity.id
_entity.type
_entity.pdbx_description
1 polymer ?
#
loop_
_entity_poly.entity_id
_entity_poly.type
_entity_poly.pdbx_seq_one_letter_code
_entity_poly.pdbx_strand_id
1 'polypeptide(L)'
;AGNGREVWNPRFTYHGYRYLELSGMAVEPELDWIKTIVVHTDVNKRGEFECSDEQINKLHELAVRTMLNNTHGLPTDCPHRERCGWLGDAHTVAPFENYNFDLNNFWMKYMEDISSTSSAFEKNTLHQKLFNTIFYFADKAPGIPYMISPGKRLSGVASPDWGTAVVQLPWYIYLYFGNEEPLHKYYQEMKQWVDHVESLTLNDTLSTKHIVPYGLGDWCPPEGNNAIDCPVALSSTAFHYLDASILAKTAAMLGKSDDAGYYSGLKDKIAAAFVAEFYDKESKTFGSQTADAMALDFGLVPAGDEKAVSDAIVRNMKEKYDGFMHTGIFGLGRIGQALSRFGNSKMAWDMFTKTGENSFAYMWTDADATSLWEILPVNGKSKEMCLAGSSLNHPMQGGYDTWFYEDIAGIRPDVSGPGFKVIHFEPTMTSYLSWAKASIETPYGRTASEWSQEENSLVWIITLPPNTSGIVALPDSKKIHVNKRSFNKADYPLIGSEEEVSLYKFPSGVYQIEIYKE
;
A
#
# COMPACT_ATOMS: atom_id res chain seq x y z
N ALA A 1 32.85 -28.65 23.45
CA ALA A 1 33.51 -27.46 22.93
C ALA A 1 35.03 -27.59 23.12
N GLY A 2 35.82 -27.19 22.15
CA GLY A 2 37.26 -27.15 22.22
C GLY A 2 38.01 -28.31 21.57
N ASN A 3 37.37 -29.20 20.84
CA ASN A 3 37.95 -30.35 20.18
C ASN A 3 37.96 -30.22 18.64
N GLY A 4 38.66 -29.21 18.11
CA GLY A 4 38.80 -29.00 16.67
C GLY A 4 37.89 -27.90 16.14
N ARG A 5 37.57 -27.94 14.83
CA ARG A 5 36.72 -26.95 14.18
C ARG A 5 35.26 -27.08 14.61
N GLU A 6 34.71 -26.04 15.16
CA GLU A 6 33.30 -25.94 15.55
C GLU A 6 32.56 -24.99 14.63
N VAL A 7 31.32 -25.31 14.28
CA VAL A 7 30.41 -24.45 13.54
C VAL A 7 29.16 -24.25 14.37
N TRP A 8 28.80 -23.02 14.60
CA TRP A 8 27.61 -22.68 15.36
C TRP A 8 26.79 -21.65 14.63
N ASN A 9 25.48 -21.78 14.69
CA ASN A 9 24.51 -20.77 14.25
C ASN A 9 23.29 -20.81 15.17
N PRO A 10 22.63 -19.68 15.42
CA PRO A 10 21.36 -19.67 16.13
C PRO A 10 20.30 -20.46 15.36
N ARG A 11 19.38 -21.11 16.10
CA ARG A 11 18.25 -21.86 15.53
C ARG A 11 16.96 -21.27 16.04
N PHE A 12 15.91 -21.27 15.16
CA PHE A 12 14.57 -20.76 15.47
C PHE A 12 14.55 -19.28 15.88
N THR A 13 15.52 -18.50 15.41
CA THR A 13 15.62 -17.06 15.64
C THR A 13 16.37 -16.38 14.50
N TYR A 14 16.12 -15.08 14.33
CA TYR A 14 16.83 -14.20 13.41
C TYR A 14 17.05 -12.84 14.09
N HIS A 15 17.96 -12.04 13.57
CA HIS A 15 18.34 -10.76 14.13
C HIS A 15 18.57 -9.75 13.02
N GLY A 16 18.06 -8.51 13.19
CA GLY A 16 18.50 -7.35 12.42
C GLY A 16 19.69 -6.71 13.15
N TYR A 17 20.83 -6.52 12.47
CA TYR A 17 22.04 -5.94 13.05
C TYR A 17 22.93 -5.30 11.97
N ARG A 18 23.79 -4.40 12.40
CA ARG A 18 24.88 -3.82 11.59
C ARG A 18 26.26 -4.23 12.08
N TYR A 19 26.39 -4.52 13.36
CA TYR A 19 27.65 -4.83 14.01
C TYR A 19 27.55 -6.17 14.75
N LEU A 20 28.63 -6.91 14.78
CA LEU A 20 28.77 -8.15 15.51
C LEU A 20 30.00 -8.04 16.39
N GLU A 21 29.80 -8.23 17.70
CA GLU A 21 30.88 -8.26 18.67
C GLU A 21 31.17 -9.69 19.06
N LEU A 22 32.44 -10.08 19.06
CA LEU A 22 32.94 -11.36 19.53
C LEU A 22 33.79 -11.15 20.78
N SER A 23 33.48 -11.87 21.84
CA SER A 23 34.24 -11.84 23.10
C SER A 23 34.58 -13.23 23.57
N GLY A 24 35.57 -13.35 24.45
CA GLY A 24 36.01 -14.64 25.05
C GLY A 24 36.80 -15.54 24.13
N MET A 25 37.30 -15.04 23.00
CA MET A 25 38.15 -15.78 22.07
C MET A 25 39.58 -15.85 22.61
N ALA A 26 40.23 -17.00 22.45
CA ALA A 26 41.63 -17.18 22.86
C ALA A 26 42.63 -16.58 21.87
N VAL A 27 42.19 -16.35 20.63
CA VAL A 27 42.93 -15.72 19.52
C VAL A 27 42.04 -14.70 18.84
N GLU A 28 42.65 -13.75 18.15
CA GLU A 28 41.92 -12.77 17.31
C GLU A 28 41.19 -13.51 16.20
N PRO A 29 39.86 -13.31 16.06
CA PRO A 29 39.08 -13.99 15.02
C PRO A 29 39.40 -13.44 13.64
N GLU A 30 39.40 -14.30 12.63
CA GLU A 30 39.51 -13.96 11.24
C GLU A 30 38.12 -13.68 10.64
N LEU A 31 38.00 -12.74 9.67
CA LEU A 31 36.73 -12.36 9.07
C LEU A 31 36.02 -13.52 8.36
N ASP A 32 36.77 -14.49 7.82
CA ASP A 32 36.22 -15.66 7.15
C ASP A 32 35.60 -16.70 8.11
N TRP A 33 35.79 -16.52 9.42
CA TRP A 33 35.13 -17.34 10.43
C TRP A 33 33.67 -16.94 10.64
N ILE A 34 33.29 -15.73 10.18
CA ILE A 34 31.98 -15.16 10.37
C ILE A 34 31.24 -15.16 9.02
N LYS A 35 30.02 -15.68 9.02
CA LYS A 35 29.11 -15.63 7.87
C LYS A 35 27.76 -15.09 8.30
N THR A 36 27.33 -14.01 7.66
CA THR A 36 25.95 -13.54 7.75
C THR A 36 25.09 -14.35 6.79
N ILE A 37 23.99 -14.87 7.28
CA ILE A 37 23.01 -15.61 6.50
C ILE A 37 21.77 -14.73 6.39
N VAL A 38 21.39 -14.37 5.17
CA VAL A 38 20.10 -13.69 4.91
C VAL A 38 18.99 -14.72 5.06
N VAL A 39 18.00 -14.39 5.88
CA VAL A 39 16.86 -15.27 6.17
C VAL A 39 15.57 -14.50 5.92
N HIS A 40 14.73 -15.02 5.06
CA HIS A 40 13.35 -14.57 4.82
C HIS A 40 12.52 -15.73 4.28
N THR A 41 11.20 -15.58 4.22
CA THR A 41 10.33 -16.53 3.53
C THR A 41 10.75 -16.64 2.07
N ASP A 42 10.81 -17.86 1.56
CA ASP A 42 11.13 -18.13 0.14
C ASP A 42 9.98 -17.66 -0.76
N VAL A 43 10.12 -16.43 -1.23
CA VAL A 43 9.16 -15.76 -2.13
C VAL A 43 9.83 -15.45 -3.46
N ASN A 44 9.14 -15.75 -4.55
CA ASN A 44 9.66 -15.48 -5.90
C ASN A 44 9.53 -13.99 -6.24
N LYS A 45 10.59 -13.40 -6.77
CA LYS A 45 10.53 -12.07 -7.37
C LYS A 45 9.55 -12.11 -8.54
N ARG A 46 8.64 -11.13 -8.59
CA ARG A 46 7.58 -11.03 -9.59
C ARG A 46 7.68 -9.76 -10.42
N GLY A 47 8.01 -8.65 -9.79
CA GLY A 47 8.08 -7.33 -10.41
C GLY A 47 9.49 -6.80 -10.56
N GLU A 48 9.65 -5.93 -11.55
CA GLU A 48 10.85 -5.13 -11.77
C GLU A 48 10.43 -3.71 -12.12
N PHE A 49 11.10 -2.74 -11.52
CA PHE A 49 10.93 -1.33 -11.84
C PHE A 49 12.30 -0.66 -11.92
N GLU A 50 12.47 0.22 -12.90
CA GLU A 50 13.64 1.07 -13.04
C GLU A 50 13.28 2.32 -13.86
N CYS A 51 13.88 3.46 -13.52
CA CYS A 51 13.71 4.70 -14.27
C CYS A 51 15.02 5.49 -14.37
N SER A 52 15.00 6.61 -15.09
CA SER A 52 16.18 7.44 -15.30
C SER A 52 16.62 8.25 -14.08
N ASP A 53 15.90 8.20 -12.96
CA ASP A 53 16.24 8.91 -11.73
C ASP A 53 16.78 7.95 -10.67
N GLU A 54 18.00 8.20 -10.20
CA GLU A 54 18.68 7.36 -9.23
C GLU A 54 18.05 7.40 -7.85
N GLN A 55 17.40 8.51 -7.45
CA GLN A 55 16.75 8.61 -6.13
C GLN A 55 15.48 7.77 -6.09
N ILE A 56 14.69 7.77 -7.16
CA ILE A 56 13.51 6.91 -7.27
C ILE A 56 13.92 5.44 -7.28
N ASN A 57 14.96 5.07 -8.04
CA ASN A 57 15.48 3.69 -8.02
C ASN A 57 15.99 3.30 -6.61
N LYS A 58 16.56 4.25 -5.87
CA LYS A 58 17.01 4.01 -4.50
C LYS A 58 15.84 3.81 -3.53
N LEU A 59 14.78 4.58 -3.67
CA LEU A 59 13.54 4.39 -2.90
C LEU A 59 12.94 3.00 -3.15
N HIS A 60 12.87 2.57 -4.41
CA HIS A 60 12.43 1.23 -4.79
C HIS A 60 13.29 0.13 -4.14
N GLU A 61 14.63 0.26 -4.24
CA GLU A 61 15.56 -0.69 -3.59
C GLU A 61 15.31 -0.80 -2.09
N LEU A 62 15.14 0.34 -1.40
CA LEU A 62 14.91 0.36 0.04
C LEU A 62 13.57 -0.29 0.42
N ALA A 63 12.50 -0.03 -0.32
CA ALA A 63 11.20 -0.64 -0.08
C ALA A 63 11.27 -2.18 -0.21
N VAL A 64 11.81 -2.66 -1.33
CA VAL A 64 11.96 -4.09 -1.61
C VAL A 64 12.86 -4.79 -0.57
N ARG A 65 13.97 -4.20 -0.21
CA ARG A 65 14.88 -4.75 0.81
C ARG A 65 14.22 -4.81 2.18
N THR A 66 13.52 -3.73 2.56
CA THR A 66 12.86 -3.66 3.87
C THR A 66 11.74 -4.68 3.98
N MET A 67 10.98 -4.89 2.92
CA MET A 67 9.98 -5.94 2.84
C MET A 67 10.61 -7.32 3.09
N LEU A 68 11.66 -7.70 2.34
CA LEU A 68 12.31 -9.01 2.51
C LEU A 68 12.86 -9.21 3.93
N ASN A 69 13.40 -8.15 4.55
CA ASN A 69 13.88 -8.19 5.94
C ASN A 69 12.75 -8.45 6.96
N ASN A 70 11.49 -8.30 6.55
CA ASN A 70 10.32 -8.42 7.42
C ASN A 70 9.34 -9.52 6.96
N THR A 71 9.71 -10.35 6.00
CA THR A 71 8.91 -11.46 5.51
C THR A 71 9.37 -12.78 6.12
N HIS A 72 8.81 -13.14 7.30
CA HIS A 72 9.24 -14.29 8.10
C HIS A 72 8.08 -15.25 8.44
N GLY A 73 7.40 -15.78 7.42
CA GLY A 73 6.19 -16.60 7.56
C GLY A 73 4.95 -15.79 7.94
N LEU A 74 5.12 -14.52 8.27
CA LEU A 74 4.12 -13.48 8.47
C LEU A 74 4.77 -12.13 8.12
N PRO A 75 3.98 -11.09 7.81
CA PRO A 75 4.50 -9.75 7.61
C PRO A 75 4.83 -9.15 8.98
N THR A 76 6.12 -9.06 9.32
CA THR A 76 6.55 -8.45 10.58
C THR A 76 6.76 -6.95 10.40
N ASP A 77 6.43 -6.19 11.44
CA ASP A 77 6.66 -4.75 11.51
C ASP A 77 8.15 -4.40 11.47
N CYS A 78 8.94 -5.15 12.20
CA CYS A 78 10.40 -4.96 12.27
C CYS A 78 11.13 -6.26 12.63
N PRO A 79 12.44 -6.41 12.23
CA PRO A 79 13.17 -7.68 12.41
C PRO A 79 13.86 -7.81 13.75
N HIS A 80 13.83 -6.80 14.62
CA HIS A 80 14.67 -6.78 15.83
C HIS A 80 13.91 -6.52 17.14
N ARG A 81 12.86 -5.70 17.15
CA ARG A 81 12.15 -5.25 18.36
C ARG A 81 10.86 -6.04 18.61
N GLU A 82 9.85 -5.84 17.77
CA GLU A 82 8.51 -6.39 17.96
C GLU A 82 8.32 -7.73 17.27
N ARG A 83 8.68 -7.82 15.99
CA ARG A 83 8.53 -9.01 15.14
C ARG A 83 7.09 -9.52 15.13
N CYS A 84 6.15 -8.59 15.07
CA CYS A 84 4.72 -8.86 15.14
C CYS A 84 4.04 -8.60 13.79
N GLY A 85 3.05 -9.41 13.47
CA GLY A 85 2.20 -9.21 12.30
C GLY A 85 1.10 -8.18 12.61
N TRP A 86 1.45 -6.89 12.61
CA TRP A 86 0.48 -5.82 12.76
C TRP A 86 -0.42 -5.74 11.53
N LEU A 87 -1.74 -5.72 11.76
CA LEU A 87 -2.72 -5.70 10.68
C LEU A 87 -2.67 -4.41 9.86
N GLY A 88 -2.40 -3.28 10.52
CA GLY A 88 -2.25 -1.98 9.84
C GLY A 88 -1.08 -1.96 8.89
N ASP A 89 0.09 -2.47 9.34
CA ASP A 89 1.26 -2.64 8.49
C ASP A 89 0.94 -3.53 7.29
N ALA A 90 0.34 -4.69 7.54
CA ALA A 90 0.07 -5.69 6.52
C ALA A 90 -0.78 -5.15 5.37
N HIS A 91 -1.93 -4.51 5.64
CA HIS A 91 -2.78 -4.02 4.56
C HIS A 91 -2.21 -2.81 3.82
N THR A 92 -1.42 -1.99 4.52
CA THR A 92 -0.80 -0.80 3.93
C THR A 92 0.31 -1.16 2.93
N VAL A 93 1.08 -2.22 3.22
CA VAL A 93 2.18 -2.65 2.36
C VAL A 93 1.77 -3.64 1.28
N ALA A 94 0.67 -4.37 1.46
CA ALA A 94 0.26 -5.45 0.56
C ALA A 94 0.20 -5.03 -0.93
N PRO A 95 -0.27 -3.83 -1.33
CA PRO A 95 -0.27 -3.42 -2.73
C PRO A 95 1.14 -3.44 -3.35
N PHE A 96 2.12 -2.74 -2.76
CA PHE A 96 3.46 -2.69 -3.34
C PHE A 96 4.20 -4.02 -3.25
N GLU A 97 3.98 -4.79 -2.20
CA GLU A 97 4.58 -6.11 -2.03
C GLU A 97 4.09 -7.09 -3.10
N ASN A 98 2.81 -7.01 -3.47
CA ASN A 98 2.20 -7.83 -4.52
C ASN A 98 2.68 -7.47 -5.93
N TYR A 99 3.16 -6.25 -6.15
CA TYR A 99 3.86 -5.92 -7.40
C TYR A 99 5.23 -6.60 -7.46
N ASN A 100 5.97 -6.59 -6.38
CA ASN A 100 7.36 -7.02 -6.32
C ASN A 100 7.55 -8.53 -6.20
N PHE A 101 6.63 -9.24 -5.50
CA PHE A 101 6.79 -10.66 -5.19
C PHE A 101 5.50 -11.47 -5.37
N ASP A 102 5.64 -12.75 -5.65
CA ASP A 102 4.52 -13.70 -5.65
C ASP A 102 4.18 -14.08 -4.20
N LEU A 103 3.21 -13.38 -3.64
CA LEU A 103 2.78 -13.51 -2.25
C LEU A 103 1.42 -14.19 -2.08
N ASN A 104 0.85 -14.78 -3.13
CA ASN A 104 -0.46 -15.43 -3.02
C ASN A 104 -0.53 -16.39 -1.82
N ASN A 105 0.38 -17.32 -1.72
CA ASN A 105 0.39 -18.32 -0.65
C ASN A 105 0.79 -17.73 0.72
N PHE A 106 1.63 -16.69 0.71
CA PHE A 106 2.02 -15.98 1.93
C PHE A 106 0.81 -15.26 2.55
N TRP A 107 0.05 -14.52 1.76
CA TRP A 107 -1.16 -13.86 2.22
C TRP A 107 -2.28 -14.85 2.58
N MET A 108 -2.44 -15.94 1.83
CA MET A 108 -3.39 -17.01 2.18
C MET A 108 -3.08 -17.59 3.56
N LYS A 109 -1.80 -17.85 3.85
CA LYS A 109 -1.37 -18.32 5.18
C LYS A 109 -1.62 -17.27 6.25
N TYR A 110 -1.35 -16.01 5.98
CA TYR A 110 -1.57 -14.94 6.94
C TYR A 110 -3.07 -14.72 7.22
N MET A 111 -3.92 -14.85 6.23
CA MET A 111 -5.39 -14.86 6.43
C MET A 111 -5.84 -16.03 7.33
N GLU A 112 -5.22 -17.19 7.22
CA GLU A 112 -5.49 -18.32 8.12
C GLU A 112 -5.07 -18.00 9.56
N ASP A 113 -3.92 -17.34 9.75
CA ASP A 113 -3.48 -16.86 11.07
C ASP A 113 -4.49 -15.87 11.68
N ILE A 114 -4.98 -14.91 10.89
CA ILE A 114 -5.98 -13.93 11.32
C ILE A 114 -7.27 -14.64 11.73
N SER A 115 -7.80 -15.50 10.87
CA SER A 115 -9.04 -16.24 11.11
C SER A 115 -8.94 -17.15 12.36
N SER A 116 -7.85 -17.92 12.48
CA SER A 116 -7.65 -18.81 13.62
C SER A 116 -7.46 -18.05 14.94
N THR A 117 -6.82 -16.88 14.90
CA THR A 117 -6.65 -16.01 16.06
C THR A 117 -7.99 -15.43 16.50
N SER A 118 -8.83 -14.99 15.55
CA SER A 118 -10.16 -14.44 15.81
C SER A 118 -11.13 -15.47 16.39
N SER A 119 -11.13 -16.71 15.87
CA SER A 119 -11.99 -17.80 16.31
C SER A 119 -11.59 -18.44 17.65
N ALA A 120 -10.32 -18.29 18.06
CA ALA A 120 -9.83 -18.83 19.35
C ALA A 120 -10.56 -18.26 20.59
N PHE A 121 -11.34 -17.19 20.42
CA PHE A 121 -12.10 -16.53 21.49
C PHE A 121 -13.43 -17.16 21.85
N GLU A 122 -13.97 -18.05 21.06
CA GLU A 122 -15.19 -18.78 21.39
C GLU A 122 -15.02 -19.70 22.61
N LYS A 123 -13.78 -20.08 22.94
CA LYS A 123 -13.46 -20.90 24.11
C LYS A 123 -12.95 -20.04 25.27
N ASN A 124 -13.86 -19.30 25.90
CA ASN A 124 -13.60 -18.54 27.13
C ASN A 124 -13.18 -19.44 28.31
N THR A 125 -11.90 -19.73 28.46
CA THR A 125 -11.39 -20.33 29.68
C THR A 125 -11.42 -19.32 30.83
N LEU A 126 -11.55 -19.80 32.07
CA LEU A 126 -11.54 -18.95 33.27
C LEU A 126 -10.29 -18.04 33.34
N HIS A 127 -9.15 -18.54 32.89
CA HIS A 127 -7.88 -17.80 32.79
C HIS A 127 -7.97 -16.60 31.84
N GLN A 128 -8.60 -16.76 30.68
CA GLN A 128 -8.78 -15.67 29.71
C GLN A 128 -9.74 -14.60 30.22
N LYS A 129 -10.81 -15.01 30.93
CA LYS A 129 -11.73 -14.06 31.57
C LYS A 129 -11.01 -13.21 32.61
N LEU A 130 -10.18 -13.85 33.47
CA LEU A 130 -9.43 -13.17 34.51
C LEU A 130 -8.38 -12.22 33.92
N PHE A 131 -7.65 -12.65 32.89
CA PHE A 131 -6.64 -11.85 32.21
C PHE A 131 -7.26 -10.62 31.52
N ASN A 132 -8.36 -10.81 30.80
CA ASN A 132 -9.09 -9.72 30.15
C ASN A 132 -9.66 -8.71 31.16
N THR A 133 -10.09 -9.14 32.34
CA THR A 133 -10.60 -8.28 33.42
C THR A 133 -9.49 -7.46 34.06
N ILE A 134 -8.29 -8.04 34.26
CA ILE A 134 -7.17 -7.37 34.90
C ILE A 134 -6.50 -6.34 33.99
N PHE A 135 -6.47 -6.61 32.67
CA PHE A 135 -5.71 -5.78 31.71
C PHE A 135 -6.60 -4.91 30.82
N TYR A 136 -7.88 -4.71 31.15
CA TYR A 136 -8.83 -3.86 30.39
C TYR A 136 -8.94 -4.20 28.90
N PHE A 137 -8.65 -5.43 28.51
CA PHE A 137 -8.88 -5.84 27.14
C PHE A 137 -10.39 -6.01 26.91
N ALA A 138 -10.94 -4.96 26.30
CA ALA A 138 -12.36 -4.89 26.02
C ALA A 138 -12.86 -6.08 25.19
N ASP A 139 -14.06 -6.42 25.48
CA ASP A 139 -14.90 -7.49 25.01
C ASP A 139 -14.89 -7.73 23.48
N LYS A 140 -14.45 -8.87 23.01
CA LYS A 140 -15.24 -10.09 22.74
C LYS A 140 -16.39 -9.90 21.77
N ALA A 141 -16.11 -9.51 20.55
CA ALA A 141 -16.96 -9.95 19.49
C ALA A 141 -16.31 -11.22 18.90
N PRO A 142 -16.91 -12.41 19.00
CA PRO A 142 -16.41 -13.60 18.33
C PRO A 142 -16.22 -13.31 16.84
N GLY A 143 -15.05 -13.68 16.26
CA GLY A 143 -14.75 -13.42 14.86
C GLY A 143 -14.14 -12.05 14.55
N ILE A 144 -13.97 -11.16 15.52
CA ILE A 144 -13.26 -9.91 15.32
C ILE A 144 -11.76 -10.12 15.58
N PRO A 145 -10.89 -9.65 14.67
CA PRO A 145 -9.44 -9.86 14.79
C PRO A 145 -8.83 -9.03 15.91
N TYR A 146 -7.61 -9.40 16.30
CA TYR A 146 -6.76 -8.52 17.09
C TYR A 146 -5.96 -7.57 16.21
N MET A 147 -5.27 -6.61 16.87
CA MET A 147 -4.35 -5.69 16.22
C MET A 147 -3.19 -6.39 15.52
N ILE A 148 -2.80 -7.58 16.01
CA ILE A 148 -1.69 -8.39 15.49
C ILE A 148 -2.14 -9.84 15.26
N SER A 149 -1.52 -10.50 14.28
CA SER A 149 -1.72 -11.93 13.99
C SER A 149 -0.40 -12.56 13.47
N PRO A 150 -0.09 -13.82 13.81
CA PRO A 150 -0.75 -14.65 14.83
C PRO A 150 -0.48 -14.12 16.24
N GLY A 151 -1.34 -14.52 17.18
CA GLY A 151 -1.21 -14.13 18.57
C GLY A 151 -1.95 -12.86 18.92
N LYS A 152 -1.63 -12.29 20.06
CA LYS A 152 -2.42 -11.20 20.66
C LYS A 152 -1.53 -10.06 21.13
N ARG A 153 -0.35 -10.34 21.67
CA ARG A 153 0.43 -9.39 22.45
C ARG A 153 -0.47 -8.65 23.47
N LEU A 154 -0.14 -7.44 23.88
CA LEU A 154 -0.98 -6.58 24.73
C LEU A 154 -1.83 -5.57 23.96
N SER A 155 -2.12 -5.85 22.67
CA SER A 155 -2.68 -4.85 21.75
C SER A 155 -4.22 -4.84 21.65
N GLY A 156 -4.92 -5.87 22.16
CA GLY A 156 -6.39 -5.91 22.14
C GLY A 156 -7.04 -6.17 20.77
N VAL A 157 -8.34 -5.91 20.68
CA VAL A 157 -9.14 -5.99 19.46
C VAL A 157 -8.69 -4.94 18.46
N ALA A 158 -8.71 -5.27 17.18
CA ALA A 158 -8.28 -4.36 16.13
C ALA A 158 -9.11 -3.08 16.10
N SER A 159 -8.43 -1.94 15.96
CA SER A 159 -9.07 -0.67 15.61
C SER A 159 -9.54 -0.69 14.15
N PRO A 160 -10.52 0.15 13.77
CA PRO A 160 -11.09 0.16 12.43
C PRO A 160 -10.06 0.27 11.31
N ASP A 161 -9.08 1.12 11.48
CA ASP A 161 -8.00 1.39 10.54
C ASP A 161 -6.90 0.32 10.48
N TRP A 162 -6.85 -0.63 11.42
CA TRP A 162 -6.00 -1.83 11.40
C TRP A 162 -6.78 -3.08 10.97
N GLY A 163 -7.95 -3.29 11.54
CA GLY A 163 -8.76 -4.47 11.28
C GLY A 163 -9.33 -4.57 9.86
N THR A 164 -9.36 -3.45 9.13
CA THR A 164 -9.68 -3.41 7.70
C THR A 164 -8.86 -4.43 6.88
N ALA A 165 -7.71 -4.89 7.38
CA ALA A 165 -6.92 -5.97 6.79
C ALA A 165 -7.72 -7.24 6.50
N VAL A 166 -8.74 -7.56 7.32
CA VAL A 166 -9.62 -8.72 7.12
C VAL A 166 -10.43 -8.63 5.83
N VAL A 167 -10.69 -7.42 5.36
CA VAL A 167 -11.42 -7.15 4.12
C VAL A 167 -10.47 -6.90 2.95
N GLN A 168 -9.43 -6.12 3.18
CA GLN A 168 -8.52 -5.71 2.13
C GLN A 168 -7.60 -6.84 1.64
N LEU A 169 -7.04 -7.67 2.54
CA LEU A 169 -6.12 -8.74 2.14
C LEU A 169 -6.77 -9.78 1.22
N PRO A 170 -7.97 -10.34 1.52
CA PRO A 170 -8.67 -11.21 0.58
C PRO A 170 -8.92 -10.56 -0.78
N TRP A 171 -9.26 -9.27 -0.78
CA TRP A 171 -9.46 -8.50 -1.99
C TRP A 171 -8.18 -8.31 -2.80
N TYR A 172 -7.04 -8.03 -2.16
CA TYR A 172 -5.75 -7.91 -2.83
C TYR A 172 -5.27 -9.24 -3.41
N ILE A 173 -5.47 -10.36 -2.70
CA ILE A 173 -5.18 -11.70 -3.24
C ILE A 173 -5.98 -11.93 -4.52
N TYR A 174 -7.26 -11.60 -4.53
CA TYR A 174 -8.10 -11.68 -5.71
C TYR A 174 -7.61 -10.75 -6.82
N LEU A 175 -7.41 -9.48 -6.53
CA LEU A 175 -7.07 -8.46 -7.52
C LEU A 175 -5.71 -8.72 -8.19
N TYR A 176 -4.68 -9.05 -7.41
CA TYR A 176 -3.32 -9.19 -7.92
C TYR A 176 -2.99 -10.59 -8.44
N PHE A 177 -3.65 -11.63 -7.96
CA PHE A 177 -3.36 -13.03 -8.33
C PHE A 177 -4.50 -13.74 -9.05
N GLY A 178 -5.70 -13.15 -9.09
CA GLY A 178 -6.89 -13.78 -9.66
C GLY A 178 -7.42 -14.95 -8.82
N ASN A 179 -7.00 -15.06 -7.57
CA ASN A 179 -7.42 -16.13 -6.67
C ASN A 179 -8.70 -15.74 -5.92
N GLU A 180 -9.82 -16.37 -6.29
CA GLU A 180 -11.13 -16.11 -5.67
C GLU A 180 -11.35 -16.87 -4.34
N GLU A 181 -10.51 -17.84 -4.02
CA GLU A 181 -10.67 -18.70 -2.83
C GLU A 181 -10.81 -17.89 -1.53
N PRO A 182 -9.97 -16.86 -1.23
CA PRO A 182 -10.10 -16.12 0.02
C PRO A 182 -11.41 -15.33 0.13
N LEU A 183 -11.99 -14.87 -0.99
CA LEU A 183 -13.28 -14.19 -0.98
C LEU A 183 -14.42 -15.14 -0.59
N HIS A 184 -14.35 -16.42 -1.01
CA HIS A 184 -15.30 -17.44 -0.57
C HIS A 184 -15.07 -17.86 0.87
N LYS A 185 -13.82 -18.16 1.22
CA LYS A 185 -13.43 -18.73 2.52
C LYS A 185 -13.66 -17.77 3.67
N TYR A 186 -13.30 -16.50 3.50
CA TYR A 186 -13.33 -15.50 4.58
C TYR A 186 -14.49 -14.51 4.47
N TYR A 187 -15.50 -14.79 3.63
CA TYR A 187 -16.65 -13.90 3.43
C TYR A 187 -17.36 -13.54 4.73
N GLN A 188 -17.52 -14.51 5.63
CA GLN A 188 -18.24 -14.28 6.90
C GLN A 188 -17.44 -13.41 7.86
N GLU A 189 -16.13 -13.56 7.90
CA GLU A 189 -15.23 -12.71 8.68
C GLU A 189 -15.22 -11.27 8.15
N MET A 190 -15.15 -11.09 6.81
CA MET A 190 -15.29 -9.78 6.17
C MET A 190 -16.62 -9.11 6.54
N LYS A 191 -17.72 -9.86 6.46
CA LYS A 191 -19.06 -9.39 6.83
C LYS A 191 -19.15 -9.02 8.31
N GLN A 192 -18.70 -9.88 9.20
CA GLN A 192 -18.68 -9.62 10.64
C GLN A 192 -17.87 -8.38 10.99
N TRP A 193 -16.76 -8.16 10.29
CA TRP A 193 -15.94 -6.97 10.49
C TRP A 193 -16.69 -5.69 10.11
N VAL A 194 -17.28 -5.62 8.91
CA VAL A 194 -18.03 -4.44 8.45
C VAL A 194 -19.24 -4.17 9.36
N ASP A 195 -20.00 -5.21 9.73
CA ASP A 195 -21.15 -5.10 10.62
C ASP A 195 -20.74 -4.63 12.03
N HIS A 196 -19.58 -5.11 12.52
CA HIS A 196 -19.00 -4.68 13.79
C HIS A 196 -18.65 -3.18 13.78
N VAL A 197 -17.90 -2.72 12.77
CA VAL A 197 -17.51 -1.30 12.68
C VAL A 197 -18.74 -0.41 12.56
N GLU A 198 -19.74 -0.79 11.75
CA GLU A 198 -21.00 -0.05 11.63
C GLU A 198 -21.76 0.02 12.97
N SER A 199 -21.77 -1.07 13.74
CA SER A 199 -22.43 -1.09 15.06
C SER A 199 -21.81 -0.11 16.05
N LEU A 200 -20.53 0.18 15.91
CA LEU A 200 -19.80 1.14 16.76
C LEU A 200 -20.18 2.60 16.43
N THR A 201 -20.48 2.89 15.16
CA THR A 201 -20.96 4.23 14.76
C THR A 201 -22.33 4.55 15.36
N LEU A 202 -23.23 3.55 15.43
CA LEU A 202 -24.59 3.71 15.95
C LEU A 202 -24.65 3.89 17.47
N ASN A 203 -23.61 3.49 18.19
CA ASN A 203 -23.54 3.53 19.65
C ASN A 203 -22.82 4.76 20.21
N ASP A 204 -22.25 5.59 19.36
CA ASP A 204 -21.60 6.83 19.80
C ASP A 204 -22.58 8.01 19.76
N THR A 205 -22.84 8.59 20.92
CA THR A 205 -23.75 9.74 21.07
C THR A 205 -23.11 11.07 20.61
N LEU A 206 -21.79 11.08 20.36
CA LEU A 206 -21.04 12.26 19.94
C LEU A 206 -20.79 12.27 18.44
N SER A 207 -20.99 11.14 17.75
CA SER A 207 -20.69 11.03 16.34
C SER A 207 -21.93 11.22 15.46
N THR A 208 -21.70 11.70 14.26
CA THR A 208 -22.68 11.61 13.17
C THR A 208 -22.88 10.14 12.81
N LYS A 209 -24.11 9.74 12.51
CA LYS A 209 -24.40 8.38 12.06
C LYS A 209 -23.50 8.00 10.87
N HIS A 210 -22.93 6.79 10.89
CA HIS A 210 -21.94 6.26 9.93
C HIS A 210 -20.53 6.87 10.02
N ILE A 211 -20.25 7.74 10.98
CA ILE A 211 -18.89 8.19 11.28
C ILE A 211 -18.28 7.28 12.34
N VAL A 212 -17.06 6.81 12.11
CA VAL A 212 -16.27 5.98 13.03
C VAL A 212 -15.41 6.89 13.90
N PRO A 213 -15.71 7.04 15.20
CA PRO A 213 -15.09 8.12 15.99
C PRO A 213 -13.69 7.79 16.54
N TYR A 214 -13.19 6.59 16.36
CA TYR A 214 -11.94 6.13 16.97
C TYR A 214 -11.11 5.27 16.02
N GLY A 215 -9.83 5.14 16.32
CA GLY A 215 -8.81 4.37 15.61
C GLY A 215 -7.43 4.75 16.11
N LEU A 216 -6.38 4.35 15.43
CA LEU A 216 -5.02 4.84 15.64
C LEU A 216 -4.69 6.03 14.73
N GLY A 217 -5.39 6.14 13.61
CA GLY A 217 -5.20 7.19 12.63
C GLY A 217 -3.99 6.98 11.73
N ASP A 218 -3.63 8.01 10.98
CA ASP A 218 -2.51 8.01 10.05
C ASP A 218 -1.18 7.93 10.82
N TRP A 219 -0.69 6.71 11.02
CA TRP A 219 0.38 6.38 11.94
C TRP A 219 1.75 6.82 11.44
N CYS A 220 2.62 7.20 12.34
CA CYS A 220 4.01 7.59 12.08
C CYS A 220 4.19 8.67 10.99
N PRO A 221 3.48 9.80 11.06
CA PRO A 221 3.89 10.97 10.28
C PRO A 221 5.29 11.43 10.73
N PRO A 222 5.95 12.32 9.96
CA PRO A 222 7.34 12.71 10.23
C PRO A 222 7.66 13.20 11.66
N GLU A 223 6.68 13.64 12.43
CA GLU A 223 6.91 14.20 13.79
C GLU A 223 6.68 13.21 14.93
N GLY A 224 6.26 11.98 14.67
CA GLY A 224 6.03 11.01 15.76
C GLY A 224 5.15 9.83 15.45
N ASN A 225 4.69 9.14 16.50
CA ASN A 225 3.94 7.89 16.39
C ASN A 225 2.42 8.09 16.32
N ASN A 226 1.90 9.30 16.52
CA ASN A 226 0.47 9.57 16.53
C ASN A 226 0.03 10.32 15.27
N ALA A 227 -1.20 10.14 14.85
CA ALA A 227 -1.82 10.97 13.83
C ALA A 227 -1.86 12.42 14.31
N ILE A 228 -1.32 13.34 13.50
CA ILE A 228 -1.19 14.75 13.89
C ILE A 228 -2.18 15.61 13.09
N ASP A 229 -2.16 15.52 11.77
CA ASP A 229 -2.94 16.40 10.90
C ASP A 229 -4.23 15.76 10.39
N CYS A 230 -4.24 14.44 10.17
CA CYS A 230 -5.43 13.73 9.71
C CYS A 230 -6.30 13.34 10.91
N PRO A 231 -7.56 13.79 11.00
CA PRO A 231 -8.45 13.34 12.06
C PRO A 231 -8.62 11.83 12.06
N VAL A 232 -8.50 11.18 13.22
CA VAL A 232 -8.66 9.73 13.36
C VAL A 232 -10.04 9.27 12.86
N ALA A 233 -11.09 10.04 13.17
CA ALA A 233 -12.43 9.74 12.68
C ALA A 233 -12.53 9.77 11.15
N LEU A 234 -11.76 10.62 10.47
CA LEU A 234 -11.72 10.69 9.02
C LEU A 234 -11.11 9.41 8.44
N SER A 235 -9.89 9.05 8.85
CA SER A 235 -9.20 7.86 8.33
C SER A 235 -9.98 6.58 8.60
N SER A 236 -10.50 6.41 9.82
CA SER A 236 -11.30 5.23 10.19
C SER A 236 -12.61 5.13 9.41
N THR A 237 -13.29 6.27 9.15
CA THR A 237 -14.52 6.30 8.34
C THR A 237 -14.22 6.02 6.87
N ALA A 238 -13.11 6.54 6.34
CA ALA A 238 -12.67 6.24 4.98
C ALA A 238 -12.41 4.73 4.77
N PHE A 239 -11.76 4.07 5.74
CA PHE A 239 -11.59 2.61 5.69
C PHE A 239 -12.92 1.87 5.83
N HIS A 240 -13.84 2.31 6.67
CA HIS A 240 -15.16 1.71 6.76
C HIS A 240 -15.93 1.79 5.44
N TYR A 241 -15.82 2.92 4.72
CA TYR A 241 -16.36 3.06 3.37
C TYR A 241 -15.71 2.07 2.39
N LEU A 242 -14.38 1.96 2.40
CA LEU A 242 -13.65 1.04 1.53
C LEU A 242 -14.06 -0.41 1.79
N ASP A 243 -14.16 -0.80 3.07
CA ASP A 243 -14.56 -2.14 3.48
C ASP A 243 -15.98 -2.48 3.02
N ALA A 244 -16.94 -1.56 3.21
CA ALA A 244 -18.30 -1.74 2.71
C ALA A 244 -18.36 -1.84 1.18
N SER A 245 -17.53 -1.06 0.48
CA SER A 245 -17.41 -1.09 -0.98
C SER A 245 -16.86 -2.44 -1.48
N ILE A 246 -15.80 -2.93 -0.87
CA ILE A 246 -15.19 -4.23 -1.20
C ILE A 246 -16.18 -5.35 -0.91
N LEU A 247 -16.84 -5.32 0.23
CA LEU A 247 -17.80 -6.36 0.62
C LEU A 247 -19.02 -6.39 -0.31
N ALA A 248 -19.53 -5.23 -0.75
CA ALA A 248 -20.62 -5.16 -1.72
C ALA A 248 -20.22 -5.81 -3.06
N LYS A 249 -19.01 -5.51 -3.56
CA LYS A 249 -18.47 -6.11 -4.78
C LYS A 249 -18.29 -7.63 -4.61
N THR A 250 -17.70 -8.05 -3.49
CA THR A 250 -17.50 -9.46 -3.16
C THR A 250 -18.84 -10.21 -3.07
N ALA A 251 -19.83 -9.64 -2.40
CA ALA A 251 -21.17 -10.23 -2.30
C ALA A 251 -21.81 -10.41 -3.69
N ALA A 252 -21.70 -9.41 -4.56
CA ALA A 252 -22.21 -9.50 -5.93
C ALA A 252 -21.54 -10.62 -6.73
N MET A 253 -20.21 -10.74 -6.63
CA MET A 253 -19.43 -11.80 -7.29
C MET A 253 -19.82 -13.20 -6.79
N LEU A 254 -20.10 -13.33 -5.49
CA LEU A 254 -20.50 -14.59 -4.86
C LEU A 254 -22.00 -14.90 -5.03
N GLY A 255 -22.75 -14.08 -5.77
CA GLY A 255 -24.19 -14.27 -6.00
C GLY A 255 -25.06 -14.00 -4.77
N LYS A 256 -24.56 -13.29 -3.77
CA LYS A 256 -25.26 -12.92 -2.53
C LYS A 256 -25.99 -11.58 -2.72
N SER A 257 -27.05 -11.57 -3.51
CA SER A 257 -27.73 -10.35 -3.98
C SER A 257 -28.24 -9.46 -2.86
N ASP A 258 -28.77 -10.02 -1.78
CA ASP A 258 -29.29 -9.24 -0.63
C ASP A 258 -28.15 -8.51 0.09
N ASP A 259 -27.05 -9.20 0.37
CA ASP A 259 -25.86 -8.60 0.97
C ASP A 259 -25.25 -7.54 0.02
N ALA A 260 -25.16 -7.82 -1.28
CA ALA A 260 -24.65 -6.87 -2.27
C ALA A 260 -25.47 -5.56 -2.27
N GLY A 261 -26.79 -5.66 -2.26
CA GLY A 261 -27.68 -4.49 -2.17
C GLY A 261 -27.54 -3.74 -0.85
N TYR A 262 -27.46 -4.48 0.27
CA TYR A 262 -27.33 -3.88 1.60
C TYR A 262 -26.01 -3.09 1.75
N TYR A 263 -24.86 -3.72 1.43
CA TYR A 263 -23.54 -3.08 1.58
C TYR A 263 -23.28 -1.99 0.55
N SER A 264 -23.86 -2.07 -0.65
CA SER A 264 -23.88 -0.94 -1.57
C SER A 264 -24.63 0.26 -1.00
N GLY A 265 -25.80 0.03 -0.42
CA GLY A 265 -26.55 1.10 0.25
C GLY A 265 -25.86 1.64 1.52
N LEU A 266 -25.15 0.79 2.27
CA LEU A 266 -24.35 1.22 3.41
C LEU A 266 -23.17 2.11 2.96
N LYS A 267 -22.41 1.66 1.98
CA LYS A 267 -21.30 2.43 1.37
C LYS A 267 -21.75 3.85 0.98
N ASP A 268 -22.91 3.98 0.31
CA ASP A 268 -23.42 5.28 -0.13
C ASP A 268 -23.78 6.20 1.06
N LYS A 269 -24.28 5.63 2.15
CA LYS A 269 -24.57 6.38 3.38
C LYS A 269 -23.30 6.83 4.09
N ILE A 270 -22.28 5.96 4.16
CA ILE A 270 -20.98 6.31 4.74
C ILE A 270 -20.34 7.44 3.93
N ALA A 271 -20.35 7.36 2.59
CA ALA A 271 -19.81 8.39 1.72
C ALA A 271 -20.51 9.74 1.93
N ALA A 272 -21.84 9.75 2.02
CA ALA A 272 -22.60 10.97 2.28
C ALA A 272 -22.25 11.59 3.65
N ALA A 273 -22.13 10.77 4.70
CA ALA A 273 -21.74 11.21 6.04
C ALA A 273 -20.30 11.74 6.05
N PHE A 274 -19.37 11.05 5.39
CA PHE A 274 -17.97 11.45 5.26
C PHE A 274 -17.83 12.84 4.62
N VAL A 275 -18.48 13.06 3.48
CA VAL A 275 -18.45 14.36 2.80
C VAL A 275 -19.11 15.45 3.64
N ALA A 276 -20.23 15.15 4.30
CA ALA A 276 -20.92 16.12 5.15
C ALA A 276 -20.11 16.57 6.36
N GLU A 277 -19.34 15.65 6.96
CA GLU A 277 -18.57 15.90 8.18
C GLU A 277 -17.20 16.52 7.91
N PHE A 278 -16.49 16.06 6.86
CA PHE A 278 -15.06 16.36 6.70
C PHE A 278 -14.73 17.27 5.52
N TYR A 279 -15.64 17.45 4.54
CA TYR A 279 -15.34 18.23 3.35
C TYR A 279 -15.64 19.71 3.53
N ASP A 280 -14.60 20.55 3.44
CA ASP A 280 -14.76 22.00 3.35
C ASP A 280 -15.04 22.41 1.88
N LYS A 281 -16.29 22.83 1.63
CA LYS A 281 -16.76 23.22 0.31
C LYS A 281 -16.15 24.53 -0.21
N GLU A 282 -15.69 25.41 0.68
CA GLU A 282 -15.13 26.71 0.31
C GLU A 282 -13.67 26.55 -0.10
N SER A 283 -12.88 25.86 0.71
CA SER A 283 -11.45 25.64 0.47
C SER A 283 -11.14 24.40 -0.38
N LYS A 284 -12.15 23.57 -0.67
CA LYS A 284 -12.04 22.35 -1.47
C LYS A 284 -10.97 21.40 -0.92
N THR A 285 -11.12 20.98 0.35
CA THR A 285 -10.16 20.11 1.04
C THR A 285 -10.82 19.35 2.17
N PHE A 286 -10.21 18.24 2.60
CA PHE A 286 -10.50 17.52 3.84
C PHE A 286 -9.52 17.89 4.97
N GLY A 287 -8.67 18.90 4.76
CA GLY A 287 -7.89 19.57 5.78
C GLY A 287 -6.44 19.13 5.95
N SER A 288 -6.00 18.02 5.34
CA SER A 288 -4.60 17.59 5.39
C SER A 288 -4.18 16.79 4.15
N GLN A 289 -2.87 16.63 3.95
CA GLN A 289 -2.35 15.83 2.82
C GLN A 289 -2.91 14.40 2.80
N THR A 290 -2.91 13.72 3.95
CA THR A 290 -3.46 12.38 4.09
C THR A 290 -4.96 12.33 3.82
N ALA A 291 -5.72 13.25 4.41
CA ALA A 291 -7.17 13.28 4.27
C ALA A 291 -7.59 13.48 2.81
N ASP A 292 -6.96 14.43 2.12
CA ASP A 292 -7.20 14.71 0.71
C ASP A 292 -6.77 13.52 -0.18
N ALA A 293 -5.60 12.91 0.09
CA ALA A 293 -5.11 11.76 -0.66
C ALA A 293 -6.01 10.53 -0.49
N MET A 294 -6.45 10.23 0.73
CA MET A 294 -7.41 9.13 0.98
C MET A 294 -8.76 9.37 0.32
N ALA A 295 -9.28 10.61 0.37
CA ALA A 295 -10.55 10.95 -0.24
C ALA A 295 -10.50 10.80 -1.77
N LEU A 296 -9.40 11.21 -2.41
CA LEU A 296 -9.18 11.04 -3.85
C LEU A 296 -9.06 9.55 -4.22
N ASP A 297 -8.23 8.78 -3.51
CA ASP A 297 -7.99 7.38 -3.81
C ASP A 297 -9.26 6.51 -3.64
N PHE A 298 -10.08 6.80 -2.63
CA PHE A 298 -11.30 6.04 -2.36
C PHE A 298 -12.52 6.54 -3.14
N GLY A 299 -12.40 7.64 -3.92
CA GLY A 299 -13.52 8.22 -4.67
C GLY A 299 -14.58 8.87 -3.78
N LEU A 300 -14.16 9.49 -2.67
CA LEU A 300 -15.01 10.18 -1.69
C LEU A 300 -15.10 11.69 -1.96
N VAL A 301 -14.36 12.20 -2.95
CA VAL A 301 -14.43 13.62 -3.34
C VAL A 301 -15.70 13.88 -4.12
N PRO A 302 -16.41 15.00 -3.86
CA PRO A 302 -17.53 15.40 -4.71
C PRO A 302 -17.12 15.53 -6.18
N ALA A 303 -17.95 14.98 -7.07
CA ALA A 303 -17.66 14.94 -8.51
C ALA A 303 -17.37 16.34 -9.08
N GLY A 304 -16.24 16.47 -9.78
CA GLY A 304 -15.73 17.71 -10.36
C GLY A 304 -14.85 18.55 -9.43
N ASP A 305 -14.65 18.12 -8.18
CA ASP A 305 -13.76 18.80 -7.23
C ASP A 305 -12.39 18.07 -7.07
N GLU A 306 -12.17 16.96 -7.77
CA GLU A 306 -10.97 16.10 -7.61
C GLU A 306 -9.67 16.87 -7.85
N LYS A 307 -9.63 17.65 -8.95
CA LYS A 307 -8.46 18.51 -9.24
C LYS A 307 -8.22 19.55 -8.15
N ALA A 308 -9.29 20.17 -7.64
CA ALA A 308 -9.18 21.19 -6.60
C ALA A 308 -8.69 20.61 -5.26
N VAL A 309 -9.10 19.38 -4.93
CA VAL A 309 -8.62 18.66 -3.76
C VAL A 309 -7.16 18.27 -3.92
N SER A 310 -6.74 17.80 -5.11
CA SER A 310 -5.31 17.55 -5.39
C SER A 310 -4.48 18.84 -5.30
N ASP A 311 -5.01 19.97 -5.77
CA ASP A 311 -4.38 21.29 -5.61
C ASP A 311 -4.29 21.72 -4.14
N ALA A 312 -5.23 21.31 -3.29
CA ALA A 312 -5.17 21.54 -1.85
C ALA A 312 -4.01 20.81 -1.19
N ILE A 313 -3.71 19.57 -1.61
CA ILE A 313 -2.48 18.87 -1.17
C ILE A 313 -1.25 19.72 -1.49
N VAL A 314 -1.14 20.23 -2.73
CA VAL A 314 0.00 21.05 -3.16
C VAL A 314 0.10 22.35 -2.34
N ARG A 315 -1.03 23.03 -2.07
CA ARG A 315 -1.05 24.23 -1.22
C ARG A 315 -0.58 23.91 0.20
N ASN A 316 -1.12 22.85 0.81
CA ASN A 316 -0.75 22.41 2.15
C ASN A 316 0.75 22.11 2.25
N MET A 317 1.31 21.37 1.28
CA MET A 317 2.74 21.08 1.22
C MET A 317 3.57 22.35 1.16
N LYS A 318 3.23 23.31 0.28
CA LYS A 318 4.02 24.53 0.07
C LYS A 318 3.91 25.53 1.21
N GLU A 319 2.70 25.74 1.72
CA GLU A 319 2.43 26.80 2.69
C GLU A 319 2.73 26.38 4.13
N LYS A 320 2.55 25.10 4.46
CA LYS A 320 2.71 24.60 5.83
C LYS A 320 4.00 23.81 6.04
N TYR A 321 4.48 23.11 5.00
CA TYR A 321 5.58 22.15 5.15
C TYR A 321 6.76 22.40 4.18
N ASP A 322 6.90 23.62 3.66
CA ASP A 322 8.02 24.02 2.78
C ASP A 322 8.25 23.08 1.58
N GLY A 323 7.15 22.55 1.04
CA GLY A 323 7.16 21.60 -0.08
C GLY A 323 7.54 20.18 0.30
N PHE A 324 7.59 19.84 1.60
CA PHE A 324 7.79 18.48 2.07
C PHE A 324 6.48 17.75 2.28
N MET A 325 6.53 16.45 2.16
CA MET A 325 5.44 15.56 2.54
C MET A 325 5.27 15.53 4.06
N HIS A 326 4.04 15.55 4.52
CA HIS A 326 3.68 15.39 5.91
C HIS A 326 2.48 14.44 6.03
N THR A 327 2.74 13.16 5.88
CA THR A 327 1.76 12.08 5.98
C THR A 327 2.32 10.96 6.83
N GLY A 328 1.44 10.22 7.50
CA GLY A 328 1.75 8.89 7.99
C GLY A 328 1.57 7.82 6.90
N ILE A 329 1.48 6.57 7.33
CA ILE A 329 1.48 5.40 6.43
C ILE A 329 0.29 5.36 5.47
N PHE A 330 -0.88 5.88 5.87
CA PHE A 330 -2.07 5.86 5.02
C PHE A 330 -1.99 6.89 3.90
N GLY A 331 -1.51 8.09 4.22
CA GLY A 331 -1.31 9.13 3.22
C GLY A 331 -0.15 8.79 2.28
N LEU A 332 0.96 8.29 2.82
CA LEU A 332 2.16 7.98 2.04
C LEU A 332 1.89 6.98 0.89
N GLY A 333 1.11 5.95 1.14
CA GLY A 333 0.78 4.95 0.12
C GLY A 333 -0.16 5.45 -0.98
N ARG A 334 -0.65 6.70 -0.91
CA ARG A 334 -1.69 7.25 -1.81
C ARG A 334 -1.36 8.60 -2.42
N ILE A 335 -0.50 9.38 -1.78
CA ILE A 335 -0.26 10.77 -2.15
C ILE A 335 0.37 10.90 -3.55
N GLY A 336 1.23 9.96 -3.94
CA GLY A 336 1.83 9.91 -5.29
C GLY A 336 0.76 9.80 -6.37
N GLN A 337 -0.16 8.84 -6.21
CA GLN A 337 -1.30 8.60 -7.09
C GLN A 337 -2.27 9.80 -7.10
N ALA A 338 -2.64 10.30 -5.92
CA ALA A 338 -3.55 11.45 -5.76
C ALA A 338 -3.03 12.72 -6.44
N LEU A 339 -1.73 12.93 -6.44
CA LEU A 339 -1.12 14.06 -7.16
C LEU A 339 -1.01 13.78 -8.66
N SER A 340 -0.57 12.60 -9.07
CA SER A 340 -0.30 12.28 -10.48
C SER A 340 -1.57 12.22 -11.31
N ARG A 341 -2.60 11.53 -10.83
CA ARG A 341 -3.86 11.30 -11.55
C ARG A 341 -4.71 12.56 -11.69
N PHE A 342 -4.50 13.54 -10.82
CA PHE A 342 -5.26 14.80 -10.83
C PHE A 342 -4.39 16.01 -11.16
N GLY A 343 -3.43 15.86 -12.07
CA GLY A 343 -2.72 16.96 -12.75
C GLY A 343 -1.60 17.63 -11.94
N ASN A 344 -1.13 17.03 -10.84
CA ASN A 344 -0.05 17.53 -9.99
C ASN A 344 1.18 16.61 -9.96
N SER A 345 1.43 15.85 -11.03
CA SER A 345 2.53 14.87 -11.13
C SER A 345 3.92 15.47 -10.84
N LYS A 346 4.14 16.74 -11.20
CA LYS A 346 5.37 17.45 -10.87
C LYS A 346 5.60 17.54 -9.37
N MET A 347 4.54 17.76 -8.58
CA MET A 347 4.64 17.83 -7.13
C MET A 347 4.90 16.46 -6.51
N ALA A 348 4.28 15.40 -7.04
CA ALA A 348 4.59 14.03 -6.64
C ALA A 348 6.06 13.71 -6.86
N TRP A 349 6.59 14.07 -8.04
CA TRP A 349 8.00 13.92 -8.36
C TRP A 349 8.91 14.68 -7.41
N ASP A 350 8.70 16.01 -7.27
CA ASP A 350 9.52 16.87 -6.43
C ASP A 350 9.56 16.41 -4.97
N MET A 351 8.45 15.91 -4.46
CA MET A 351 8.31 15.39 -3.11
C MET A 351 9.25 14.20 -2.85
N PHE A 352 9.29 13.22 -3.76
CA PHE A 352 10.10 12.01 -3.59
C PHE A 352 11.58 12.23 -3.96
N THR A 353 11.90 13.21 -4.81
CA THR A 353 13.28 13.53 -5.22
C THR A 353 13.90 14.69 -4.45
N LYS A 354 13.16 15.28 -3.52
CA LYS A 354 13.64 16.35 -2.66
C LYS A 354 14.80 15.87 -1.77
N THR A 355 15.78 16.75 -1.52
CA THR A 355 16.95 16.49 -0.67
C THR A 355 16.91 17.34 0.58
N GLY A 356 17.75 17.02 1.59
CA GLY A 356 17.85 17.74 2.85
C GLY A 356 17.19 16.99 4.02
N GLU A 357 17.24 17.60 5.20
CA GLU A 357 16.93 16.94 6.48
C GLU A 357 15.52 16.37 6.60
N ASN A 358 14.54 16.91 5.86
CA ASN A 358 13.14 16.48 5.92
C ASN A 358 12.73 15.59 4.75
N SER A 359 13.70 15.03 4.01
CA SER A 359 13.45 14.21 2.83
C SER A 359 13.75 12.74 3.05
N PHE A 360 13.21 11.89 2.18
CA PHE A 360 13.63 10.50 2.10
C PHE A 360 15.14 10.35 1.83
N ALA A 361 15.70 11.21 0.98
CA ALA A 361 17.12 11.19 0.62
C ALA A 361 18.04 11.29 1.84
N TYR A 362 17.65 12.02 2.88
CA TYR A 362 18.42 12.13 4.12
C TYR A 362 18.76 10.75 4.72
N MET A 363 17.86 9.77 4.62
CA MET A 363 18.10 8.46 5.19
C MET A 363 19.37 7.81 4.65
N TRP A 364 19.67 7.96 3.34
CA TRP A 364 20.86 7.33 2.75
C TRP A 364 22.01 8.29 2.46
N THR A 365 21.75 9.58 2.25
CA THR A 365 22.83 10.55 2.01
C THR A 365 23.58 10.93 3.30
N ASP A 366 22.86 11.02 4.41
CA ASP A 366 23.38 11.54 5.69
C ASP A 366 23.41 10.50 6.81
N ALA A 367 22.61 9.45 6.71
CA ALA A 367 22.46 8.46 7.78
C ALA A 367 22.79 7.01 7.37
N ASP A 368 23.33 6.78 6.16
CA ASP A 368 23.75 5.46 5.64
C ASP A 368 22.65 4.37 5.75
N ALA A 369 21.37 4.74 5.57
CA ALA A 369 20.27 3.80 5.65
C ALA A 369 20.33 2.76 4.52
N THR A 370 20.09 1.52 4.90
CA THR A 370 19.96 0.38 3.97
C THR A 370 18.55 -0.21 3.97
N SER A 371 17.65 0.38 4.73
CA SER A 371 16.23 0.00 4.90
C SER A 371 15.40 1.22 5.27
N LEU A 372 14.09 1.14 5.08
CA LEU A 372 13.16 2.18 5.48
C LEU A 372 13.02 2.24 7.01
N TRP A 373 12.86 3.43 7.52
CA TRP A 373 12.65 3.67 8.94
C TRP A 373 11.17 3.72 9.29
N GLU A 374 10.84 3.43 10.54
CA GLU A 374 9.48 3.52 11.09
C GLU A 374 8.95 4.96 11.06
N ILE A 375 9.81 5.94 11.33
CA ILE A 375 9.49 7.36 11.34
C ILE A 375 10.36 8.05 10.29
N LEU A 376 9.73 8.80 9.40
CA LEU A 376 10.45 9.57 8.39
C LEU A 376 11.25 10.72 9.02
N PRO A 377 12.39 11.10 8.43
CA PRO A 377 13.25 12.16 8.95
C PRO A 377 12.55 13.53 9.00
N VAL A 378 12.69 14.24 10.11
CA VAL A 378 12.32 15.67 10.24
C VAL A 378 13.34 16.39 11.09
N ASN A 379 14.01 17.40 10.52
CA ASN A 379 14.98 18.25 11.23
C ASN A 379 16.04 17.45 12.02
N GLY A 380 16.51 16.33 11.47
CA GLY A 380 17.46 15.43 12.12
C GLY A 380 16.95 14.67 13.34
N LYS A 381 15.75 15.00 13.84
CA LYS A 381 15.18 14.38 15.05
C LYS A 381 14.80 12.92 14.88
N SER A 382 14.46 12.50 13.68
CA SER A 382 14.05 11.11 13.42
C SER A 382 15.16 10.11 13.73
N LYS A 383 16.43 10.48 13.48
CA LYS A 383 17.57 9.63 13.85
C LYS A 383 17.65 9.47 15.38
N GLU A 384 17.48 10.52 16.14
CA GLU A 384 17.45 10.48 17.60
C GLU A 384 16.24 9.70 18.14
N MET A 385 15.06 9.88 17.54
CA MET A 385 13.84 9.14 17.90
C MET A 385 13.99 7.67 17.59
N CYS A 386 14.55 7.31 16.44
CA CYS A 386 14.80 5.92 16.07
C CYS A 386 15.86 5.26 16.98
N LEU A 387 16.89 5.99 17.37
CA LEU A 387 17.86 5.53 18.38
C LEU A 387 17.22 5.39 19.77
N ALA A 388 16.16 6.16 20.07
CA ALA A 388 15.43 6.12 21.33
C ALA A 388 14.37 5.00 21.43
N GLY A 389 14.24 4.12 20.42
CA GLY A 389 13.34 2.96 20.49
C GLY A 389 12.47 2.67 19.28
N SER A 390 12.46 3.52 18.25
CA SER A 390 11.80 3.22 16.97
C SER A 390 12.64 2.29 16.10
N SER A 391 12.05 1.72 15.05
CA SER A 391 12.74 0.81 14.14
C SER A 391 13.43 1.53 12.99
N LEU A 392 14.66 1.14 12.67
CA LEU A 392 15.35 1.54 11.43
C LEU A 392 15.12 0.56 10.27
N ASN A 393 14.17 -0.36 10.41
CA ASN A 393 13.83 -1.35 9.40
C ASN A 393 12.35 -1.70 9.55
N HIS A 394 11.49 -0.94 8.83
CA HIS A 394 10.03 -0.99 9.00
C HIS A 394 9.32 -0.82 7.66
N PRO A 395 8.64 -1.86 7.14
CA PRO A 395 8.10 -1.85 5.77
C PRO A 395 6.90 -0.93 5.57
N MET A 396 6.15 -0.57 6.61
CA MET A 396 4.92 0.22 6.50
C MET A 396 5.09 1.55 5.77
N GLN A 397 6.30 2.11 5.75
CA GLN A 397 6.64 3.31 4.99
C GLN A 397 6.89 3.05 3.49
N GLY A 398 6.78 1.80 3.02
CA GLY A 398 7.03 1.41 1.63
C GLY A 398 5.82 1.57 0.68
N GLY A 399 4.66 1.97 1.19
CA GLY A 399 3.42 2.05 0.39
C GLY A 399 3.52 2.90 -0.88
N TYR A 400 4.42 3.87 -0.91
CA TYR A 400 4.69 4.72 -2.09
C TYR A 400 5.18 3.94 -3.31
N ASP A 401 5.77 2.77 -3.15
CA ASP A 401 6.34 1.97 -4.25
C ASP A 401 5.26 1.52 -5.26
N THR A 402 4.01 1.42 -4.83
CA THR A 402 2.86 1.18 -5.71
C THR A 402 2.75 2.24 -6.81
N TRP A 403 3.01 3.51 -6.48
CA TRP A 403 3.00 4.62 -7.44
C TRP A 403 4.00 4.44 -8.59
N PHE A 404 5.15 3.80 -8.33
CA PHE A 404 6.15 3.54 -9.36
C PHE A 404 5.63 2.61 -10.45
N TYR A 405 4.89 1.57 -10.07
CA TYR A 405 4.27 0.65 -11.01
C TYR A 405 3.02 1.24 -11.68
N GLU A 406 2.12 1.81 -10.88
CA GLU A 406 0.79 2.20 -11.34
C GLU A 406 0.78 3.49 -12.15
N ASP A 407 1.60 4.47 -11.74
CA ASP A 407 1.55 5.80 -12.34
C ASP A 407 2.83 6.14 -13.12
N ILE A 408 4.05 5.87 -12.62
CA ILE A 408 5.28 6.16 -13.38
C ILE A 408 5.39 5.23 -14.59
N ALA A 409 5.31 3.92 -14.37
CA ALA A 409 5.33 2.94 -15.46
C ALA A 409 3.94 2.70 -16.07
N GLY A 410 2.89 2.97 -15.33
CA GLY A 410 1.51 2.90 -15.77
C GLY A 410 0.98 1.48 -15.94
N ILE A 411 1.24 0.56 -15.02
CA ILE A 411 0.70 -0.80 -15.04
C ILE A 411 -0.13 -1.02 -13.78
N ARG A 412 -1.44 -1.28 -13.92
CA ARG A 412 -2.30 -1.66 -12.79
C ARG A 412 -3.31 -2.73 -13.17
N PRO A 413 -3.69 -3.63 -12.24
CA PRO A 413 -4.74 -4.62 -12.48
C PRO A 413 -6.11 -3.95 -12.53
N ASP A 414 -7.03 -4.53 -13.31
CA ASP A 414 -8.43 -4.10 -13.37
C ASP A 414 -9.34 -5.11 -12.68
N VAL A 415 -10.34 -4.61 -11.96
CA VAL A 415 -11.31 -5.42 -11.21
C VAL A 415 -12.15 -6.31 -12.13
N SER A 416 -12.39 -5.90 -13.38
CA SER A 416 -13.14 -6.68 -14.36
C SER A 416 -12.36 -7.90 -14.88
N GLY A 417 -11.05 -7.94 -14.63
CA GLY A 417 -10.17 -9.04 -15.00
C GLY A 417 -8.99 -9.16 -14.02
N PRO A 418 -9.24 -9.70 -12.81
CA PRO A 418 -8.23 -9.82 -11.76
C PRO A 418 -7.05 -10.70 -12.19
N GLY A 419 -5.97 -10.63 -11.42
CA GLY A 419 -4.73 -11.33 -11.73
C GLY A 419 -4.04 -10.82 -12.98
N PHE A 420 -4.31 -9.56 -13.37
CA PHE A 420 -3.82 -8.96 -14.62
C PHE A 420 -4.38 -9.63 -15.89
N LYS A 421 -5.59 -10.18 -15.84
CA LYS A 421 -6.31 -10.61 -17.02
C LYS A 421 -6.77 -9.43 -17.86
N VAL A 422 -7.18 -8.36 -17.21
CA VAL A 422 -7.34 -7.01 -17.79
C VAL A 422 -6.35 -6.09 -17.12
N ILE A 423 -5.60 -5.33 -17.90
CA ILE A 423 -4.47 -4.51 -17.43
C ILE A 423 -4.68 -3.09 -17.91
N HIS A 424 -4.64 -2.13 -16.99
CA HIS A 424 -4.54 -0.73 -17.35
C HIS A 424 -3.10 -0.38 -17.69
N PHE A 425 -2.94 0.35 -18.80
CA PHE A 425 -1.71 0.99 -19.21
C PHE A 425 -1.95 2.49 -19.34
N GLU A 426 -1.44 3.23 -18.36
CA GLU A 426 -1.66 4.68 -18.22
C GLU A 426 -0.48 5.34 -17.50
N PRO A 427 0.71 5.40 -18.13
CA PRO A 427 1.87 6.01 -17.51
C PRO A 427 1.78 7.52 -17.46
N THR A 428 2.24 8.10 -16.35
CA THR A 428 2.47 9.54 -16.22
C THR A 428 3.79 9.91 -16.91
N MET A 429 3.72 10.12 -18.22
CA MET A 429 4.89 10.43 -19.05
C MET A 429 5.27 11.90 -18.91
N THR A 430 6.28 12.19 -18.14
CA THR A 430 6.67 13.56 -17.77
C THR A 430 8.01 13.97 -18.38
N SER A 431 8.25 15.28 -18.50
CA SER A 431 9.53 15.82 -19.03
C SER A 431 10.69 15.73 -18.06
N TYR A 432 10.47 15.36 -16.79
CA TYR A 432 11.54 15.23 -15.79
C TYR A 432 12.14 13.83 -15.71
N LEU A 433 11.54 12.85 -16.40
CA LEU A 433 12.12 11.54 -16.64
C LEU A 433 12.42 11.36 -18.12
N SER A 434 13.61 10.84 -18.44
CA SER A 434 13.92 10.46 -19.82
C SER A 434 13.36 9.09 -20.19
N TRP A 435 13.18 8.19 -19.23
CA TRP A 435 12.57 6.88 -19.41
C TRP A 435 12.11 6.26 -18.08
N ALA A 436 11.16 5.36 -18.16
CA ALA A 436 10.81 4.43 -17.08
C ALA A 436 10.36 3.09 -17.68
N LYS A 437 10.56 2.04 -16.93
CA LYS A 437 10.13 0.68 -17.29
C LYS A 437 9.72 -0.10 -16.06
N ALA A 438 8.67 -0.91 -16.22
CA ALA A 438 8.28 -1.92 -15.25
C ALA A 438 7.80 -3.19 -15.94
N SER A 439 7.95 -4.31 -15.26
CA SER A 439 7.37 -5.57 -15.68
C SER A 439 6.91 -6.39 -14.49
N ILE A 440 5.91 -7.25 -14.74
CA ILE A 440 5.29 -8.08 -13.72
C ILE A 440 5.07 -9.48 -14.30
N GLU A 441 5.53 -10.51 -13.60
CA GLU A 441 5.14 -11.89 -13.89
C GLU A 441 3.73 -12.14 -13.35
N THR A 442 2.80 -12.41 -14.25
CA THR A 442 1.39 -12.64 -13.94
C THR A 442 1.02 -14.12 -14.13
N PRO A 443 -0.14 -14.58 -13.65
CA PRO A 443 -0.61 -15.94 -13.97
C PRO A 443 -0.74 -16.25 -15.47
N TYR A 444 -0.75 -15.21 -16.32
CA TYR A 444 -0.85 -15.31 -17.78
C TYR A 444 0.50 -15.17 -18.48
N GLY A 445 1.57 -14.86 -17.77
CA GLY A 445 2.89 -14.54 -18.27
C GLY A 445 3.29 -13.09 -18.00
N ARG A 446 4.44 -12.68 -18.53
CA ARG A 446 5.01 -11.36 -18.30
C ARG A 446 4.20 -10.26 -18.99
N THR A 447 3.79 -9.25 -18.22
CA THR A 447 3.33 -7.95 -18.71
C THR A 447 4.41 -6.90 -18.49
N ALA A 448 4.50 -5.89 -19.37
CA ALA A 448 5.50 -4.84 -19.26
C ALA A 448 5.00 -3.51 -19.84
N SER A 449 5.52 -2.42 -19.31
CA SER A 449 5.38 -1.06 -19.83
C SER A 449 6.75 -0.39 -19.78
N GLU A 450 7.24 0.09 -20.91
CA GLU A 450 8.53 0.74 -21.06
C GLU A 450 8.36 1.98 -21.92
N TRP A 451 8.66 3.16 -21.41
CA TRP A 451 8.58 4.38 -22.20
C TRP A 451 9.87 5.20 -22.14
N SER A 452 10.16 5.91 -23.22
CA SER A 452 11.32 6.79 -23.35
C SER A 452 10.96 8.07 -24.10
N GLN A 453 11.62 9.17 -23.70
CA GLN A 453 11.57 10.45 -24.37
C GLN A 453 12.57 10.46 -25.53
N GLU A 454 12.08 10.65 -26.75
CA GLU A 454 12.89 10.89 -27.93
C GLU A 454 12.84 12.38 -28.32
N GLU A 455 13.65 12.81 -29.28
CA GLU A 455 13.73 14.21 -29.71
C GLU A 455 12.36 14.76 -30.14
N ASN A 456 11.63 14.02 -31.01
CA ASN A 456 10.36 14.47 -31.63
C ASN A 456 9.15 13.64 -31.20
N SER A 457 9.33 12.65 -30.36
CA SER A 457 8.26 11.74 -29.93
C SER A 457 8.53 11.19 -28.54
N LEU A 458 7.53 10.51 -28.03
CA LEU A 458 7.64 9.60 -26.93
C LEU A 458 7.40 8.19 -27.48
N VAL A 459 8.27 7.26 -27.17
CA VAL A 459 8.15 5.86 -27.54
C VAL A 459 7.73 5.06 -26.32
N TRP A 460 6.64 4.32 -26.48
CA TRP A 460 6.08 3.51 -25.41
C TRP A 460 5.86 2.06 -25.90
N ILE A 461 6.43 1.09 -25.20
CA ILE A 461 6.33 -0.33 -25.52
C ILE A 461 5.52 -1.01 -24.42
N ILE A 462 4.40 -1.62 -24.78
CA ILE A 462 3.59 -2.43 -23.88
C ILE A 462 3.60 -3.89 -24.30
N THR A 463 3.63 -4.77 -23.30
CA THR A 463 3.55 -6.22 -23.49
C THR A 463 2.32 -6.77 -22.78
N LEU A 464 1.44 -7.40 -23.53
CA LEU A 464 0.22 -8.05 -23.08
C LEU A 464 0.36 -9.56 -23.29
N PRO A 465 0.47 -10.38 -22.25
CA PRO A 465 0.61 -11.82 -22.38
C PRO A 465 -0.64 -12.46 -23.01
N PRO A 466 -0.55 -13.71 -23.50
CA PRO A 466 -1.68 -14.44 -24.06
C PRO A 466 -2.87 -14.50 -23.11
N ASN A 467 -4.09 -14.47 -23.64
CA ASN A 467 -5.35 -14.50 -22.88
C ASN A 467 -5.61 -13.30 -21.97
N THR A 468 -4.91 -12.18 -22.18
CA THR A 468 -5.15 -10.91 -21.51
C THR A 468 -5.62 -9.83 -22.46
N SER A 469 -6.09 -8.72 -21.93
CA SER A 469 -6.36 -7.50 -22.69
C SER A 469 -5.90 -6.27 -21.92
N GLY A 470 -5.46 -5.24 -22.66
CA GLY A 470 -5.07 -3.95 -22.10
C GLY A 470 -6.18 -2.91 -22.27
N ILE A 471 -6.31 -2.05 -21.27
CA ILE A 471 -6.98 -0.77 -21.34
C ILE A 471 -5.87 0.26 -21.46
N VAL A 472 -5.70 0.83 -22.66
CA VAL A 472 -4.56 1.71 -22.97
C VAL A 472 -5.06 3.14 -23.09
N ALA A 473 -4.52 4.03 -22.27
CA ALA A 473 -4.82 5.45 -22.26
C ALA A 473 -3.99 6.18 -23.33
N LEU A 474 -4.65 6.80 -24.29
CA LEU A 474 -3.99 7.54 -25.39
C LEU A 474 -4.50 8.99 -25.47
N PRO A 475 -3.61 9.97 -25.62
CA PRO A 475 -4.01 11.38 -25.74
C PRO A 475 -4.76 11.64 -27.05
N ASP A 476 -5.88 12.39 -26.96
CA ASP A 476 -6.75 12.64 -28.12
C ASP A 476 -6.17 13.61 -29.14
N SER A 477 -5.40 14.59 -28.68
CA SER A 477 -4.87 15.69 -29.48
C SER A 477 -3.57 15.40 -30.21
N LYS A 478 -2.95 14.21 -29.97
CA LYS A 478 -1.62 13.90 -30.51
C LYS A 478 -1.68 12.98 -31.73
N LYS A 479 -0.69 13.12 -32.62
CA LYS A 479 -0.46 12.14 -33.68
C LYS A 479 0.17 10.89 -33.06
N ILE A 480 -0.42 9.72 -33.31
CA ILE A 480 -0.02 8.45 -32.72
C ILE A 480 0.25 7.42 -33.84
N HIS A 481 1.33 6.68 -33.69
CA HIS A 481 1.59 5.47 -34.45
C HIS A 481 1.61 4.25 -33.53
N VAL A 482 1.03 3.15 -33.98
CA VAL A 482 1.13 1.84 -33.31
C VAL A 482 1.78 0.87 -34.28
N ASN A 483 2.89 0.25 -33.87
CA ASN A 483 3.70 -0.65 -34.69
C ASN A 483 4.05 -0.03 -36.06
N LYS A 484 4.52 1.24 -36.03
CA LYS A 484 4.93 2.03 -37.19
C LYS A 484 3.80 2.41 -38.17
N ARG A 485 2.53 2.16 -37.82
CA ARG A 485 1.37 2.52 -38.61
C ARG A 485 0.60 3.64 -37.92
N SER A 486 0.00 4.54 -38.67
CA SER A 486 -0.90 5.55 -38.09
C SER A 486 -1.99 4.86 -37.27
N PHE A 487 -2.21 5.36 -36.06
CA PHE A 487 -3.24 4.80 -35.17
C PHE A 487 -4.62 4.91 -35.82
N ASN A 488 -5.30 3.78 -35.93
CA ASN A 488 -6.64 3.71 -36.46
C ASN A 488 -7.60 3.29 -35.33
N LYS A 489 -8.47 4.21 -34.91
CA LYS A 489 -9.47 3.98 -33.86
C LYS A 489 -10.41 2.79 -34.14
N ALA A 490 -10.58 2.41 -35.41
CA ALA A 490 -11.43 1.27 -35.80
C ALA A 490 -10.81 -0.09 -35.41
N ASP A 491 -9.49 -0.16 -35.26
CA ASP A 491 -8.78 -1.41 -34.92
C ASP A 491 -8.80 -1.71 -33.41
N TYR A 492 -9.11 -0.69 -32.58
CA TYR A 492 -9.09 -0.75 -31.13
C TYR A 492 -10.39 -0.17 -30.55
N PRO A 493 -11.25 -1.01 -29.95
CA PRO A 493 -12.52 -0.52 -29.38
C PRO A 493 -12.30 0.56 -28.33
N LEU A 494 -12.98 1.69 -28.50
CA LEU A 494 -13.07 2.75 -27.48
C LEU A 494 -13.96 2.23 -26.34
N ILE A 495 -13.49 2.32 -25.11
CA ILE A 495 -14.20 1.84 -23.92
C ILE A 495 -14.50 2.95 -22.91
N GLY A 496 -13.89 4.12 -23.07
CA GLY A 496 -14.08 5.29 -22.21
C GLY A 496 -13.28 6.48 -22.70
N SER A 497 -13.53 7.65 -22.12
CA SER A 497 -12.73 8.85 -22.29
C SER A 497 -12.77 9.67 -21.02
N GLU A 498 -11.65 10.26 -20.66
CA GLU A 498 -11.46 11.13 -19.50
C GLU A 498 -10.71 12.37 -19.97
N GLU A 499 -11.33 13.56 -19.86
CA GLU A 499 -10.74 14.84 -20.30
C GLU A 499 -10.12 14.79 -21.71
N GLU A 500 -8.80 14.81 -21.83
CA GLU A 500 -8.03 14.80 -23.09
C GLU A 500 -7.49 13.42 -23.47
N VAL A 501 -7.95 12.36 -22.80
CA VAL A 501 -7.45 10.99 -22.95
C VAL A 501 -8.59 10.03 -23.28
N SER A 502 -8.40 9.21 -24.30
CA SER A 502 -9.32 8.12 -24.66
C SER A 502 -8.74 6.76 -24.26
N LEU A 503 -9.61 5.91 -23.71
CA LEU A 503 -9.27 4.55 -23.28
C LEU A 503 -9.65 3.54 -24.36
N TYR A 504 -8.66 2.82 -24.86
CA TYR A 504 -8.83 1.82 -25.91
C TYR A 504 -8.52 0.41 -25.42
N LYS A 505 -9.29 -0.56 -25.90
CA LYS A 505 -9.04 -1.97 -25.63
C LYS A 505 -8.05 -2.56 -26.61
N PHE A 506 -6.91 -3.05 -26.10
CA PHE A 506 -5.88 -3.75 -26.87
C PHE A 506 -5.92 -5.25 -26.58
N PRO A 507 -5.88 -6.13 -27.60
CA PRO A 507 -5.73 -7.56 -27.40
C PRO A 507 -4.30 -7.93 -26.95
N SER A 508 -4.08 -9.20 -26.60
CA SER A 508 -2.73 -9.73 -26.30
C SER A 508 -1.76 -9.47 -27.45
N GLY A 509 -0.52 -9.10 -27.12
CA GLY A 509 0.52 -8.76 -28.09
C GLY A 509 1.58 -7.83 -27.54
N VAL A 510 2.54 -7.46 -28.39
CA VAL A 510 3.53 -6.43 -28.08
C VAL A 510 3.28 -5.24 -29.00
N TYR A 511 3.18 -4.06 -28.42
CA TYR A 511 2.87 -2.83 -29.15
C TYR A 511 3.92 -1.78 -28.87
N GLN A 512 4.49 -1.23 -29.95
CA GLN A 512 5.28 0.00 -29.90
C GLN A 512 4.35 1.16 -30.29
N ILE A 513 4.13 2.05 -29.35
CA ILE A 513 3.28 3.24 -29.48
C ILE A 513 4.21 4.45 -29.55
N GLU A 514 4.12 5.22 -30.63
CA GLU A 514 4.85 6.47 -30.82
C GLU A 514 3.87 7.64 -30.75
N ILE A 515 4.06 8.51 -29.75
CA ILE A 515 3.24 9.71 -29.53
C ILE A 515 4.11 10.90 -29.91
N TYR A 516 3.75 11.60 -30.99
CA TYR A 516 4.54 12.72 -31.49
C TYR A 516 4.31 13.98 -30.68
N LYS A 517 5.40 14.67 -30.37
CA LYS A 517 5.39 16.03 -29.80
C LYS A 517 4.91 17.01 -30.90
N GLU A 518 4.25 18.08 -30.51
CA GLU A 518 3.85 19.14 -31.45
C GLU A 518 5.03 19.93 -31.96
#